data_2e3e9722b58552f43e6ca18c33b8d22c
#
_entry.id   2e3e9722b58552f43e6ca18c33b8d22c
#
_cell.length_a   1.000
_cell.length_b   1.000
_cell.length_c   1.000
_cell.angle_alpha   90.00
_cell.angle_beta   90.00
_cell.angle_gamma   90.00
#
_symmetry.space_group_name_H-M   'P 1'
#
loop_
_entity.id
_entity.type
_entity.pdbx_description
1 polymer ?
#
loop_
_entity_poly.entity_id
_entity_poly.type
_entity_poly.pdbx_seq_one_letter_code
_entity_poly.pdbx_strand_id
1 'polypeptide(L)'
;MRTRKSPTALQYLPAKNRVMPQPLGVVGIISPWNYPLQLAIMPLIGVLGAGNRAMIKLSEYTPRLSALLKNVLAQEFSDDEIFVATGGVDVASAFSGLAFDHLLFTGSTSVGRIVAKAAAQNLTPVTLELGGKSPTIIDDSANMDLAIPRIVNGKMMNAGQTCVAPDYVLMPGAKIDNFADAVISKAEEFYPTFAGNDDYTSIIADSHYARLQSLLEDAENKLSLIHI
;
A
#
# COMPACT_ATOMS: atom_id res chain seq x y z
N MET A 1 25.33 -4.78 5.45
CA MET A 1 25.28 -5.35 4.06
C MET A 1 26.66 -5.88 3.68
N ARG A 2 26.74 -7.00 2.93
CA ARG A 2 28.03 -7.61 2.60
C ARG A 2 28.51 -7.17 1.21
N THR A 3 29.78 -6.80 1.10
CA THR A 3 30.49 -6.60 -0.17
C THR A 3 30.46 -7.88 -1.02
N ARG A 4 30.10 -7.78 -2.29
CA ARG A 4 30.06 -8.89 -3.26
C ARG A 4 31.14 -8.71 -4.32
N LYS A 5 31.78 -9.81 -4.76
CA LYS A 5 32.63 -9.79 -5.94
C LYS A 5 31.77 -9.58 -7.18
N SER A 6 32.26 -8.79 -8.13
CA SER A 6 31.66 -8.61 -9.46
C SER A 6 32.62 -9.12 -10.53
N PRO A 7 32.15 -9.67 -11.65
CA PRO A 7 33.01 -10.08 -12.76
C PRO A 7 33.88 -8.91 -13.22
N THR A 8 35.13 -9.21 -13.55
CA THR A 8 36.07 -8.25 -14.11
C THR A 8 36.34 -8.64 -15.56
N ALA A 9 36.07 -7.74 -16.51
CA ALA A 9 36.38 -8.01 -17.92
C ALA A 9 37.90 -8.19 -18.12
N LEU A 10 38.27 -9.01 -19.09
CA LEU A 10 39.67 -9.45 -19.34
C LEU A 10 40.64 -8.27 -19.47
N GLN A 11 40.19 -7.20 -20.12
CA GLN A 11 40.99 -5.99 -20.35
C GLN A 11 41.35 -5.21 -19.09
N TYR A 12 40.70 -5.49 -17.97
CA TYR A 12 40.96 -4.84 -16.69
C TYR A 12 41.73 -5.73 -15.70
N LEU A 13 42.15 -6.93 -16.11
CA LEU A 13 43.00 -7.78 -15.26
C LEU A 13 44.36 -7.11 -15.07
N PRO A 14 44.95 -7.17 -13.86
CA PRO A 14 44.58 -7.97 -12.67
C PRO A 14 43.63 -7.26 -11.68
N ALA A 15 42.89 -6.22 -12.09
CA ALA A 15 41.92 -5.53 -11.23
C ALA A 15 40.86 -6.49 -10.64
N LYS A 16 40.27 -6.10 -9.52
CA LYS A 16 39.23 -6.88 -8.83
C LYS A 16 38.04 -5.98 -8.58
N ASN A 17 36.92 -6.27 -9.24
CA ASN A 17 35.71 -5.53 -9.07
C ASN A 17 34.89 -6.02 -7.86
N ARG A 18 34.28 -5.08 -7.15
CA ARG A 18 33.42 -5.35 -6.00
C ARG A 18 32.21 -4.42 -6.02
N VAL A 19 31.08 -4.91 -5.56
CA VAL A 19 29.90 -4.12 -5.25
C VAL A 19 29.82 -3.95 -3.75
N MET A 20 29.91 -2.71 -3.28
CA MET A 20 29.79 -2.35 -1.87
C MET A 20 28.50 -1.57 -1.67
N PRO A 21 27.47 -2.15 -1.03
CA PRO A 21 26.28 -1.40 -0.63
C PRO A 21 26.65 -0.31 0.38
N GLN A 22 26.08 0.87 0.19
CA GLN A 22 26.23 2.03 1.09
C GLN A 22 24.87 2.61 1.42
N PRO A 23 24.70 3.28 2.57
CA PRO A 23 23.50 4.08 2.85
C PRO A 23 23.31 5.15 1.78
N LEU A 24 22.05 5.47 1.47
CA LEU A 24 21.70 6.56 0.57
C LEU A 24 21.84 7.92 1.27
N GLY A 25 21.43 8.01 2.53
CA GLY A 25 21.37 9.23 3.31
C GLY A 25 20.06 9.36 4.05
N VAL A 26 19.24 10.37 3.73
CA VAL A 26 17.93 10.62 4.33
C VAL A 26 16.84 10.10 3.40
N VAL A 27 16.03 9.18 3.91
CA VAL A 27 14.91 8.58 3.17
C VAL A 27 13.58 9.10 3.71
N GLY A 28 12.76 9.68 2.81
CA GLY A 28 11.39 10.04 3.10
C GLY A 28 10.44 8.85 2.94
N ILE A 29 9.48 8.70 3.86
CA ILE A 29 8.43 7.67 3.81
C ILE A 29 7.09 8.35 3.96
N ILE A 30 6.21 8.26 2.96
CA ILE A 30 4.82 8.72 3.04
C ILE A 30 3.93 7.50 3.14
N SER A 31 3.26 7.32 4.29
CA SER A 31 2.43 6.17 4.62
C SER A 31 0.93 6.50 4.49
N PRO A 32 0.11 5.60 3.93
CA PRO A 32 -1.33 5.78 3.79
C PRO A 32 -2.08 5.43 5.09
N TRP A 33 -3.40 5.54 5.02
CA TRP A 33 -4.31 5.34 6.14
C TRP A 33 -4.81 3.89 6.33
N ASN A 34 -4.75 3.05 5.31
CA ASN A 34 -5.39 1.73 5.34
C ASN A 34 -4.65 0.68 6.18
N TYR A 35 -3.32 0.69 6.16
CA TYR A 35 -2.44 -0.08 7.05
C TYR A 35 -1.32 0.82 7.57
N PRO A 36 -1.67 1.88 8.32
CA PRO A 36 -0.76 3.00 8.58
C PRO A 36 0.46 2.62 9.40
N LEU A 37 0.33 1.71 10.36
CA LEU A 37 1.47 1.21 11.14
C LEU A 37 2.40 0.36 10.27
N GLN A 38 1.85 -0.64 9.60
CA GLN A 38 2.65 -1.57 8.79
C GLN A 38 3.38 -0.86 7.66
N LEU A 39 2.68 0.01 6.92
CA LEU A 39 3.24 0.70 5.75
C LEU A 39 4.18 1.87 6.12
N ALA A 40 4.26 2.23 7.41
CA ALA A 40 5.30 3.12 7.93
C ALA A 40 6.51 2.33 8.46
N ILE A 41 6.27 1.29 9.29
CA ILE A 41 7.33 0.59 10.01
C ILE A 41 8.09 -0.40 9.13
N MET A 42 7.42 -1.10 8.20
CA MET A 42 8.13 -2.06 7.34
C MET A 42 9.21 -1.40 6.46
N PRO A 43 8.93 -0.28 5.77
CA PRO A 43 9.99 0.47 5.09
C PRO A 43 11.05 1.03 6.05
N LEU A 44 10.63 1.56 7.21
CA LEU A 44 11.55 2.11 8.21
C LEU A 44 12.61 1.10 8.66
N ILE A 45 12.20 -0.15 8.91
CA ILE A 45 13.13 -1.24 9.27
C ILE A 45 14.20 -1.41 8.19
N GLY A 46 13.80 -1.40 6.91
CA GLY A 46 14.71 -1.50 5.79
C GLY A 46 15.65 -0.30 5.67
N VAL A 47 15.12 0.90 5.88
CA VAL A 47 15.87 2.17 5.84
C VAL A 47 16.95 2.20 6.93
N LEU A 48 16.59 1.92 8.18
CA LEU A 48 17.53 1.88 9.31
C LEU A 48 18.51 0.71 9.20
N GLY A 49 18.01 -0.47 8.81
CA GLY A 49 18.87 -1.66 8.61
C GLY A 49 19.92 -1.47 7.52
N ALA A 50 19.71 -0.53 6.60
CA ALA A 50 20.69 -0.11 5.60
C ALA A 50 21.61 1.02 6.06
N GLY A 51 21.41 1.56 7.27
CA GLY A 51 22.21 2.64 7.86
C GLY A 51 21.79 4.04 7.39
N ASN A 52 20.57 4.20 6.89
CA ASN A 52 20.02 5.50 6.51
C ASN A 52 19.32 6.17 7.69
N ARG A 53 19.03 7.46 7.55
CA ARG A 53 18.12 8.24 8.38
C ARG A 53 16.75 8.25 7.74
N ALA A 54 15.69 8.49 8.53
CA ALA A 54 14.32 8.46 8.04
C ALA A 54 13.54 9.72 8.41
N MET A 55 12.72 10.20 7.49
CA MET A 55 11.62 11.08 7.80
C MET A 55 10.32 10.38 7.40
N ILE A 56 9.29 10.41 8.26
CA ILE A 56 8.02 9.73 8.02
C ILE A 56 6.88 10.74 8.04
N LYS A 57 6.05 10.77 7.01
CA LYS A 57 4.78 11.49 6.98
C LYS A 57 3.64 10.48 7.04
N LEU A 58 2.93 10.49 8.15
CA LEU A 58 1.76 9.63 8.37
C LEU A 58 0.49 10.28 7.82
N SER A 59 -0.53 9.46 7.54
CA SER A 59 -1.80 9.95 7.02
C SER A 59 -2.57 10.79 8.04
N GLU A 60 -3.20 11.85 7.59
CA GLU A 60 -4.11 12.71 8.34
C GLU A 60 -5.41 12.00 8.74
N TYR A 61 -5.78 10.92 8.05
CA TYR A 61 -6.94 10.10 8.39
C TYR A 61 -6.72 9.19 9.61
N THR A 62 -5.49 9.09 10.11
CA THR A 62 -5.15 8.27 11.29
C THR A 62 -4.42 9.09 12.37
N PRO A 63 -5.00 10.21 12.85
CA PRO A 63 -4.29 11.19 13.68
C PRO A 63 -3.86 10.61 15.04
N ARG A 64 -4.67 9.74 15.64
CA ARG A 64 -4.33 9.10 16.93
C ARG A 64 -3.11 8.19 16.82
N LEU A 65 -3.06 7.36 15.78
CA LEU A 65 -1.89 6.51 15.53
C LEU A 65 -0.66 7.35 15.17
N SER A 66 -0.85 8.40 14.38
CA SER A 66 0.23 9.31 14.00
C SER A 66 0.89 9.97 15.21
N ALA A 67 0.08 10.44 16.16
CA ALA A 67 0.58 11.00 17.41
C ALA A 67 1.27 9.95 18.30
N LEU A 68 0.69 8.76 18.41
CA LEU A 68 1.27 7.65 19.18
C LEU A 68 2.63 7.25 18.60
N LEU A 69 2.71 7.01 17.29
CA LEU A 69 3.95 6.57 16.64
C LEU A 69 5.05 7.62 16.74
N LYS A 70 4.70 8.91 16.59
CA LYS A 70 5.63 10.02 16.82
C LYS A 70 6.21 9.96 18.23
N ASN A 71 5.35 9.82 19.24
CA ASN A 71 5.78 9.80 20.63
C ASN A 71 6.64 8.57 20.97
N VAL A 72 6.26 7.39 20.47
CA VAL A 72 7.03 6.15 20.72
C VAL A 72 8.41 6.20 20.06
N LEU A 73 8.49 6.66 18.81
CA LEU A 73 9.78 6.76 18.11
C LEU A 73 10.69 7.82 18.74
N ALA A 74 10.14 8.94 19.21
CA ALA A 74 10.92 9.98 19.88
C ALA A 74 11.49 9.58 21.25
N GLN A 75 11.01 8.47 21.86
CA GLN A 75 11.60 7.95 23.09
C GLN A 75 12.91 7.17 22.84
N GLU A 76 13.05 6.58 21.66
CA GLU A 76 14.15 5.67 21.33
C GLU A 76 15.14 6.26 20.32
N PHE A 77 14.73 7.23 19.52
CA PHE A 77 15.51 7.83 18.45
C PHE A 77 15.49 9.35 18.52
N SER A 78 16.62 9.95 18.20
CA SER A 78 16.70 11.41 18.03
C SER A 78 16.04 11.87 16.72
N ASP A 79 15.64 13.13 16.64
CA ASP A 79 15.02 13.71 15.43
C ASP A 79 15.94 13.69 14.21
N ASP A 80 17.25 13.59 14.40
CA ASP A 80 18.21 13.43 13.31
C ASP A 80 18.36 11.99 12.83
N GLU A 81 17.81 11.01 13.52
CA GLU A 81 17.75 9.60 13.09
C GLU A 81 16.42 9.30 12.48
N ILE A 82 15.32 9.62 13.19
CA ILE A 82 13.95 9.43 12.74
C ILE A 82 13.11 10.65 13.09
N PHE A 83 12.63 11.36 12.08
CA PHE A 83 11.69 12.45 12.24
C PHE A 83 10.28 12.05 11.78
N VAL A 84 9.25 12.30 12.61
CA VAL A 84 7.86 11.99 12.27
C VAL A 84 7.07 13.28 12.07
N ALA A 85 6.70 13.55 10.82
CA ALA A 85 5.82 14.67 10.45
C ALA A 85 4.34 14.24 10.58
N THR A 86 3.57 15.08 11.28
CA THR A 86 2.11 14.95 11.40
C THR A 86 1.44 16.19 10.83
N GLY A 87 0.26 16.06 10.28
CA GLY A 87 -0.50 17.18 9.69
C GLY A 87 -1.24 16.78 8.43
N GLY A 88 -1.92 17.74 7.81
CA GLY A 88 -2.77 17.58 6.65
C GLY A 88 -2.03 17.54 5.30
N VAL A 89 -2.78 17.85 4.26
CA VAL A 89 -2.31 17.85 2.86
C VAL A 89 -1.21 18.89 2.63
N ASP A 90 -1.25 20.02 3.32
CA ASP A 90 -0.23 21.07 3.29
C ASP A 90 1.14 20.56 3.75
N VAL A 91 1.17 19.82 4.88
CA VAL A 91 2.39 19.18 5.37
C VAL A 91 2.87 18.08 4.43
N ALA A 92 1.96 17.27 3.87
CA ALA A 92 2.31 16.24 2.90
C ALA A 92 2.90 16.82 1.60
N SER A 93 2.36 17.95 1.14
CA SER A 93 2.87 18.67 -0.02
C SER A 93 4.27 19.24 0.23
N ALA A 94 4.48 19.91 1.36
CA ALA A 94 5.79 20.41 1.74
C ALA A 94 6.82 19.28 1.90
N PHE A 95 6.42 18.18 2.54
CA PHE A 95 7.24 16.98 2.73
C PHE A 95 7.69 16.37 1.39
N SER A 96 6.77 16.29 0.41
CA SER A 96 7.07 15.73 -0.91
C SER A 96 8.09 16.56 -1.71
N GLY A 97 8.24 17.83 -1.38
CA GLY A 97 9.19 18.77 -2.00
C GLY A 97 10.53 18.84 -1.31
N LEU A 98 10.79 18.10 -0.25
CA LEU A 98 12.10 18.05 0.40
C LEU A 98 13.13 17.30 -0.43
N ALA A 99 14.40 17.70 -0.32
CA ALA A 99 15.51 17.09 -1.05
C ALA A 99 15.97 15.80 -0.34
N PHE A 100 15.21 14.73 -0.46
CA PHE A 100 15.58 13.40 0.02
C PHE A 100 16.58 12.70 -0.90
N ASP A 101 17.37 11.79 -0.36
CA ASP A 101 18.20 10.87 -1.14
C ASP A 101 17.34 9.74 -1.75
N HIS A 102 16.16 9.49 -1.19
CA HIS A 102 15.12 8.63 -1.73
C HIS A 102 13.78 8.94 -1.09
N LEU A 103 12.68 8.84 -1.85
CA LEU A 103 11.32 9.01 -1.32
C LEU A 103 10.47 7.79 -1.65
N LEU A 104 9.94 7.15 -0.61
CA LEU A 104 8.97 6.06 -0.74
C LEU A 104 7.58 6.61 -0.46
N PHE A 105 6.67 6.38 -1.36
CA PHE A 105 5.27 6.76 -1.25
C PHE A 105 4.38 5.54 -1.42
N THR A 106 3.44 5.36 -0.49
CA THR A 106 2.35 4.38 -0.63
C THR A 106 1.01 5.12 -0.59
N GLY A 107 0.18 4.94 -1.61
CA GLY A 107 -1.13 5.61 -1.69
C GLY A 107 -1.81 5.50 -3.05
N SER A 108 -2.69 6.45 -3.38
CA SER A 108 -3.40 6.43 -4.65
C SER A 108 -2.50 6.86 -5.83
N THR A 109 -2.80 6.36 -7.02
CA THR A 109 -2.08 6.72 -8.26
C THR A 109 -2.13 8.23 -8.54
N SER A 110 -3.25 8.89 -8.26
CA SER A 110 -3.39 10.34 -8.45
C SER A 110 -2.44 11.13 -7.56
N VAL A 111 -2.36 10.79 -6.28
CA VAL A 111 -1.44 11.44 -5.33
C VAL A 111 0.00 11.05 -5.64
N GLY A 112 0.29 9.79 -6.02
CA GLY A 112 1.62 9.34 -6.42
C GLY A 112 2.22 10.16 -7.58
N ARG A 113 1.39 10.56 -8.54
CA ARG A 113 1.82 11.47 -9.62
C ARG A 113 2.22 12.85 -9.10
N ILE A 114 1.48 13.39 -8.12
CA ILE A 114 1.79 14.70 -7.49
C ILE A 114 3.11 14.59 -6.73
N VAL A 115 3.27 13.54 -5.92
CA VAL A 115 4.49 13.29 -5.14
C VAL A 115 5.71 13.13 -6.06
N ALA A 116 5.60 12.32 -7.12
CA ALA A 116 6.68 12.13 -8.08
C ALA A 116 7.09 13.44 -8.77
N LYS A 117 6.09 14.28 -9.13
CA LYS A 117 6.36 15.59 -9.73
C LYS A 117 7.06 16.55 -8.75
N ALA A 118 6.68 16.54 -7.48
CA ALA A 118 7.33 17.35 -6.45
C ALA A 118 8.78 16.90 -6.20
N ALA A 119 9.01 15.60 -6.04
CA ALA A 119 10.31 14.99 -5.84
C ALA A 119 11.28 15.24 -7.01
N ALA A 120 10.76 15.25 -8.25
CA ALA A 120 11.55 15.48 -9.45
C ALA A 120 12.22 16.89 -9.47
N GLN A 121 11.70 17.87 -8.76
CA GLN A 121 12.31 19.21 -8.67
C GLN A 121 13.69 19.16 -7.99
N ASN A 122 13.91 18.21 -7.09
CA ASN A 122 15.17 17.96 -6.41
C ASN A 122 15.93 16.75 -6.98
N LEU A 123 15.47 16.17 -8.10
CA LEU A 123 16.00 14.93 -8.67
C LEU A 123 15.97 13.76 -7.67
N THR A 124 15.09 13.81 -6.70
CA THR A 124 14.91 12.75 -5.70
C THR A 124 14.35 11.48 -6.36
N PRO A 125 15.05 10.34 -6.28
CA PRO A 125 14.52 9.06 -6.74
C PRO A 125 13.28 8.66 -5.92
N VAL A 126 12.24 8.10 -6.57
CA VAL A 126 11.01 7.71 -5.89
C VAL A 126 10.70 6.22 -6.09
N THR A 127 10.18 5.59 -5.02
CA THR A 127 9.47 4.32 -5.12
C THR A 127 8.00 4.59 -4.85
N LEU A 128 7.14 4.20 -5.80
CA LEU A 128 5.70 4.40 -5.72
C LEU A 128 5.00 3.05 -5.54
N GLU A 129 4.42 2.84 -4.37
CA GLU A 129 3.52 1.73 -4.07
C GLU A 129 2.08 2.22 -4.19
N LEU A 130 1.37 1.74 -5.20
CA LEU A 130 0.08 2.29 -5.60
C LEU A 130 -1.04 1.25 -5.46
N GLY A 131 -2.27 1.68 -5.72
CA GLY A 131 -3.41 0.77 -5.78
C GLY A 131 -3.34 -0.18 -6.96
N GLY A 132 -4.17 -1.21 -6.94
CA GLY A 132 -4.25 -2.21 -7.99
C GLY A 132 -5.68 -2.68 -8.23
N LYS A 133 -5.86 -3.41 -9.33
CA LYS A 133 -7.04 -4.20 -9.70
C LYS A 133 -6.58 -5.65 -9.81
N SER A 134 -6.42 -6.31 -8.65
CA SER A 134 -5.79 -7.63 -8.56
C SER A 134 -6.69 -8.72 -9.09
N PRO A 135 -6.34 -9.41 -10.21
CA PRO A 135 -7.09 -10.53 -10.72
C PRO A 135 -6.95 -11.75 -9.82
N THR A 136 -8.03 -12.50 -9.67
CA THR A 136 -8.02 -13.84 -9.12
C THR A 136 -8.29 -14.83 -10.27
N ILE A 137 -7.35 -15.73 -10.52
CA ILE A 137 -7.47 -16.72 -11.59
C ILE A 137 -7.78 -18.08 -10.96
N ILE A 138 -8.92 -18.68 -11.35
CA ILE A 138 -9.37 -19.96 -10.87
C ILE A 138 -9.35 -20.94 -12.04
N ASP A 139 -8.45 -21.91 -11.96
CA ASP A 139 -8.33 -23.02 -12.90
C ASP A 139 -9.32 -24.16 -12.55
N ASP A 140 -9.58 -25.06 -13.48
CA ASP A 140 -10.46 -26.21 -13.29
C ASP A 140 -10.01 -27.16 -12.17
N SER A 141 -8.72 -27.20 -11.89
CA SER A 141 -8.11 -28.02 -10.82
C SER A 141 -8.20 -27.38 -9.43
N ALA A 142 -8.68 -26.12 -9.33
CA ALA A 142 -8.73 -25.40 -8.07
C ALA A 142 -9.68 -26.07 -7.07
N ASN A 143 -9.22 -26.21 -5.82
CA ASN A 143 -10.08 -26.63 -4.72
C ASN A 143 -10.92 -25.45 -4.23
N MET A 144 -12.21 -25.46 -4.55
CA MET A 144 -13.14 -24.36 -4.25
C MET A 144 -13.39 -24.19 -2.75
N ASP A 145 -13.36 -25.28 -1.96
CA ASP A 145 -13.56 -25.23 -0.51
C ASP A 145 -12.43 -24.45 0.19
N LEU A 146 -11.25 -24.40 -0.44
CA LEU A 146 -10.12 -23.59 0.03
C LEU A 146 -10.08 -22.21 -0.62
N ALA A 147 -10.46 -22.10 -1.89
CA ALA A 147 -10.34 -20.86 -2.66
C ALA A 147 -11.38 -19.82 -2.21
N ILE A 148 -12.65 -20.21 -2.08
CA ILE A 148 -13.75 -19.29 -1.75
C ILE A 148 -13.51 -18.58 -0.41
N PRO A 149 -13.25 -19.28 0.72
CA PRO A 149 -13.02 -18.60 1.98
C PRO A 149 -11.83 -17.62 1.93
N ARG A 150 -10.77 -17.95 1.19
CA ARG A 150 -9.58 -17.09 1.04
C ARG A 150 -9.88 -15.86 0.21
N ILE A 151 -10.65 -16.00 -0.87
CA ILE A 151 -11.05 -14.89 -1.73
C ILE A 151 -11.95 -13.93 -0.95
N VAL A 152 -12.96 -14.48 -0.25
CA VAL A 152 -13.89 -13.70 0.56
C VAL A 152 -13.15 -12.96 1.68
N ASN A 153 -12.31 -13.67 2.44
CA ASN A 153 -11.51 -13.03 3.49
C ASN A 153 -10.59 -11.93 2.92
N GLY A 154 -9.88 -12.21 1.83
CA GLY A 154 -8.97 -11.24 1.20
C GLY A 154 -9.70 -10.01 0.63
N LYS A 155 -10.96 -10.19 0.16
CA LYS A 155 -11.79 -9.09 -0.34
C LYS A 155 -12.39 -8.26 0.78
N MET A 156 -12.86 -8.90 1.84
CA MET A 156 -13.64 -8.23 2.89
C MET A 156 -12.77 -7.68 4.01
N MET A 157 -11.54 -8.16 4.16
CA MET A 157 -10.58 -7.60 5.12
C MET A 157 -10.43 -6.11 4.92
N ASN A 158 -10.53 -5.34 6.00
CA ASN A 158 -10.49 -3.87 6.00
C ASN A 158 -11.51 -3.23 5.03
N ALA A 159 -12.70 -3.83 4.88
CA ALA A 159 -13.76 -3.44 3.93
C ALA A 159 -13.25 -3.31 2.48
N GLY A 160 -12.30 -4.15 2.08
CA GLY A 160 -11.69 -4.10 0.74
C GLY A 160 -10.73 -2.92 0.51
N GLN A 161 -10.43 -2.12 1.53
CA GLN A 161 -9.52 -0.97 1.46
C GLN A 161 -8.06 -1.41 1.47
N THR A 162 -7.71 -2.32 0.57
CA THR A 162 -6.42 -3.00 0.47
C THR A 162 -5.93 -2.99 -0.97
N CYS A 163 -4.69 -2.57 -1.19
CA CYS A 163 -4.11 -2.45 -2.54
C CYS A 163 -4.04 -3.78 -3.31
N VAL A 164 -3.93 -4.89 -2.60
CA VAL A 164 -3.85 -6.27 -3.14
C VAL A 164 -5.13 -7.08 -2.92
N ALA A 165 -6.25 -6.46 -2.54
CA ALA A 165 -7.52 -7.16 -2.41
C ALA A 165 -7.94 -7.79 -3.74
N PRO A 166 -8.47 -9.02 -3.74
CA PRO A 166 -9.10 -9.60 -4.92
C PRO A 166 -10.14 -8.63 -5.51
N ASP A 167 -10.03 -8.32 -6.81
CA ASP A 167 -10.90 -7.32 -7.44
C ASP A 167 -11.88 -7.98 -8.40
N TYR A 168 -11.39 -8.76 -9.33
CA TYR A 168 -12.20 -9.53 -10.26
C TYR A 168 -11.71 -10.97 -10.39
N VAL A 169 -12.61 -11.85 -10.78
CA VAL A 169 -12.33 -13.29 -10.90
C VAL A 169 -12.42 -13.72 -12.35
N LEU A 170 -11.39 -14.43 -12.81
CA LEU A 170 -11.36 -15.12 -14.10
C LEU A 170 -11.49 -16.62 -13.85
N MET A 171 -12.52 -17.25 -14.39
CA MET A 171 -12.80 -18.66 -14.18
C MET A 171 -13.59 -19.28 -15.35
N PRO A 172 -13.66 -20.62 -15.48
CA PRO A 172 -14.49 -21.26 -16.47
C PRO A 172 -15.97 -20.88 -16.34
N GLY A 173 -16.61 -20.44 -17.46
CA GLY A 173 -17.95 -19.87 -17.48
C GLY A 173 -19.03 -20.75 -16.86
N ALA A 174 -18.95 -22.07 -17.03
CA ALA A 174 -19.91 -23.02 -16.46
C ALA A 174 -19.95 -23.07 -14.92
N LYS A 175 -18.99 -22.45 -14.23
CA LYS A 175 -18.89 -22.45 -12.76
C LYS A 175 -19.24 -21.11 -12.12
N ILE A 176 -19.54 -20.07 -12.90
CA ILE A 176 -19.70 -18.68 -12.40
C ILE A 176 -20.86 -18.59 -11.39
N ASP A 177 -22.03 -19.11 -11.73
CA ASP A 177 -23.23 -18.98 -10.88
C ASP A 177 -23.01 -19.66 -9.52
N ASN A 178 -22.53 -20.90 -9.54
CA ASN A 178 -22.24 -21.65 -8.31
C ASN A 178 -21.15 -20.95 -7.46
N PHE A 179 -20.18 -20.32 -8.11
CA PHE A 179 -19.13 -19.56 -7.43
C PHE A 179 -19.72 -18.30 -6.78
N ALA A 180 -20.57 -17.56 -7.50
CA ALA A 180 -21.21 -16.35 -7.00
C ALA A 180 -22.04 -16.64 -5.74
N ASP A 181 -22.91 -17.67 -5.80
CA ASP A 181 -23.72 -18.11 -4.66
C ASP A 181 -22.87 -18.53 -3.46
N ALA A 182 -21.79 -19.26 -3.70
CA ALA A 182 -20.89 -19.70 -2.65
C ALA A 182 -20.10 -18.54 -2.01
N VAL A 183 -19.71 -17.53 -2.80
CA VAL A 183 -19.06 -16.31 -2.31
C VAL A 183 -20.02 -15.50 -1.45
N ILE A 184 -21.27 -15.31 -1.88
CA ILE A 184 -22.30 -14.60 -1.13
C ILE A 184 -22.54 -15.31 0.21
N SER A 185 -22.82 -16.61 0.17
CA SER A 185 -23.05 -17.42 1.37
C SER A 185 -21.86 -17.37 2.35
N LYS A 186 -20.62 -17.40 1.84
CA LYS A 186 -19.43 -17.31 2.68
C LYS A 186 -19.22 -15.90 3.26
N ALA A 187 -19.60 -14.87 2.52
CA ALA A 187 -19.55 -13.49 3.01
C ALA A 187 -20.56 -13.28 4.16
N GLU A 188 -21.78 -13.82 4.03
CA GLU A 188 -22.81 -13.81 5.08
C GLU A 188 -22.41 -14.61 6.32
N GLU A 189 -21.70 -15.74 6.13
CA GLU A 189 -21.15 -16.52 7.24
C GLU A 189 -20.10 -15.74 8.02
N PHE A 190 -19.20 -15.02 7.34
CA PHE A 190 -18.15 -14.23 7.98
C PHE A 190 -18.70 -12.96 8.62
N TYR A 191 -19.64 -12.31 7.97
CA TYR A 191 -20.23 -11.04 8.38
C TYR A 191 -21.75 -11.07 8.21
N PRO A 192 -22.50 -11.61 9.19
CA PRO A 192 -23.96 -11.70 9.10
C PRO A 192 -24.65 -10.35 8.95
N THR A 193 -24.01 -9.28 9.36
CA THR A 193 -24.43 -7.88 9.13
C THR A 193 -23.20 -7.04 8.80
N PHE A 194 -23.37 -5.97 8.05
CA PHE A 194 -22.28 -5.00 7.78
C PHE A 194 -22.50 -3.71 8.58
N ALA A 195 -23.72 -3.20 8.61
CA ALA A 195 -24.05 -2.01 9.37
C ALA A 195 -24.11 -2.30 10.87
N GLY A 196 -23.38 -1.53 11.67
CA GLY A 196 -23.31 -1.71 13.12
C GLY A 196 -22.61 -2.98 13.59
N ASN A 197 -21.79 -3.58 12.75
CA ASN A 197 -20.99 -4.75 13.10
C ASN A 197 -19.59 -4.29 13.53
N ASP A 198 -19.25 -4.53 14.80
CA ASP A 198 -17.96 -4.15 15.38
C ASP A 198 -16.78 -4.95 14.80
N ASP A 199 -17.04 -6.11 14.19
CA ASP A 199 -16.03 -6.95 13.52
C ASP A 199 -15.78 -6.55 12.07
N TYR A 200 -16.55 -5.60 11.51
CA TYR A 200 -16.40 -5.14 10.13
C TYR A 200 -15.98 -3.68 10.04
N THR A 201 -14.84 -3.45 9.38
CA THR A 201 -14.26 -2.11 9.23
C THR A 201 -15.15 -1.18 8.38
N SER A 202 -15.35 0.05 8.84
CA SER A 202 -16.02 1.09 8.07
C SER A 202 -15.12 1.70 6.97
N ILE A 203 -15.74 2.34 5.98
CA ILE A 203 -15.01 3.19 5.02
C ILE A 203 -14.41 4.37 5.79
N ILE A 204 -13.14 4.67 5.53
CA ILE A 204 -12.32 5.59 6.34
C ILE A 204 -12.84 7.02 6.42
N ALA A 205 -13.53 7.51 5.39
CA ALA A 205 -14.02 8.88 5.33
C ALA A 205 -15.22 9.03 4.38
N ASP A 206 -16.09 10.01 4.66
CA ASP A 206 -17.29 10.30 3.86
C ASP A 206 -16.97 10.60 2.38
N SER A 207 -15.85 11.25 2.12
CA SER A 207 -15.40 11.52 0.74
C SER A 207 -15.08 10.24 -0.04
N HIS A 208 -14.52 9.22 0.62
CA HIS A 208 -14.30 7.92 0.02
C HIS A 208 -15.60 7.16 -0.19
N TYR A 209 -16.53 7.24 0.75
CA TYR A 209 -17.85 6.66 0.63
C TYR A 209 -18.63 7.28 -0.55
N ALA A 210 -18.71 8.61 -0.62
CA ALA A 210 -19.38 9.31 -1.72
C ALA A 210 -18.76 8.98 -3.08
N ARG A 211 -17.44 8.85 -3.17
CA ARG A 211 -16.76 8.40 -4.41
C ARG A 211 -17.18 6.99 -4.82
N LEU A 212 -17.34 6.06 -3.87
CA LEU A 212 -17.80 4.70 -4.17
C LEU A 212 -19.25 4.69 -4.65
N GLN A 213 -20.13 5.50 -4.03
CA GLN A 213 -21.50 5.65 -4.48
C GLN A 213 -21.56 6.19 -5.91
N SER A 214 -20.80 7.23 -6.23
CA SER A 214 -20.78 7.78 -7.59
C SER A 214 -20.26 6.78 -8.64
N LEU A 215 -19.39 5.83 -8.27
CA LEU A 215 -18.96 4.77 -9.17
C LEU A 215 -20.05 3.73 -9.42
N LEU A 216 -20.89 3.43 -8.43
CA LEU A 216 -22.05 2.55 -8.59
C LEU A 216 -23.10 3.21 -9.49
N GLU A 217 -23.43 4.48 -9.25
CA GLU A 217 -24.34 5.28 -10.08
C GLU A 217 -23.85 5.36 -11.55
N ASP A 218 -22.54 5.57 -11.76
CA ASP A 218 -21.96 5.58 -13.11
C ASP A 218 -22.07 4.21 -13.79
N ALA A 219 -21.89 3.12 -13.05
CA ALA A 219 -22.06 1.77 -13.57
C ALA A 219 -23.51 1.48 -13.95
N GLU A 220 -24.47 1.87 -13.12
CA GLU A 220 -25.91 1.77 -13.42
C GLU A 220 -26.29 2.55 -14.68
N ASN A 221 -25.87 3.81 -14.76
CA ASN A 221 -26.13 4.68 -15.91
C ASN A 221 -25.53 4.15 -17.21
N LYS A 222 -24.43 3.41 -17.15
CA LYS A 222 -23.78 2.76 -18.29
C LYS A 222 -24.27 1.34 -18.55
N LEU A 223 -25.33 0.91 -17.87
CA LEU A 223 -25.90 -0.44 -17.97
C LEU A 223 -24.90 -1.56 -17.66
N SER A 224 -23.84 -1.27 -16.90
CA SER A 224 -22.80 -2.24 -16.58
C SER A 224 -23.26 -3.31 -15.56
N LEU A 225 -24.36 -3.07 -14.86
CA LEU A 225 -24.93 -4.00 -13.86
C LEU A 225 -25.97 -4.95 -14.45
N ILE A 226 -26.31 -4.85 -15.74
CA ILE A 226 -27.33 -5.68 -16.39
C ILE A 226 -26.89 -7.16 -16.50
N HIS A 227 -25.61 -7.42 -16.46
CA HIS A 227 -25.04 -8.75 -16.60
C HIS A 227 -24.71 -9.41 -15.25
N ILE A 228 -25.09 -8.77 -14.17
CA ILE A 228 -25.03 -9.33 -12.82
C ILE A 228 -26.43 -9.82 -12.44
#